data_d1ced9b4367a28aea16f6f50eea6143e
#
_entry.id   d1ced9b4367a28aea16f6f50eea6143e
#
_cell.length_a   1.000
_cell.length_b   1.000
_cell.length_c   1.000
_cell.angle_alpha   90.00
_cell.angle_beta   90.00
_cell.angle_gamma   90.00
#
_symmetry.space_group_name_H-M   'P 1'
#
loop_
_entity.id
_entity.type
_entity.pdbx_description
1 polymer ?
#
loop_
_entity_poly.entity_id
_entity_poly.type
_entity_poly.pdbx_seq_one_letter_code
_entity_poly.pdbx_strand_id
1 'polypeptide(L)'
;MAILCFVFPLINDEFEQSLTVTLILIMAISTLFEYFFGIVYNLYLQADKKYYVVSYVQIFCYIFNILLVVFLIYMGASIVVVKIANTVAFIIKPIFQYYYVRKKLKIDYKKVTEDYKIENKFDGLSQHVAYVINVNTNVLVLTAFTNLATVAVYSIYNLVTTAVDRVVGAFTNGMDSIFGDMFARNERESLTKSFGMYEFVYYSVAMIVYLPTLILIIPFVRIYTSGITDANYIQPIFAILLVIFTLFSTTRYVYSSLIYSVGHFKQTNLIVWLEAIINVVLSVVLVYNLGLIGVAIGSLVAALFRLICFMHYSSKVILQRNFMKSFKWLFIVFFQLIVIILFMHFNIINYVPTDYLTWAFYALIVLILSTVFVIFVNVLCNFTLAKDVFQFIKGKLFKNKVH
;
A
#
# COMPACT_ATOMS: atom_id res chain seq x y z
N MET A 1 -6.01 -17.83 11.14
CA MET A 1 -7.41 -18.15 10.79
C MET A 1 -8.08 -19.02 11.84
N ALA A 2 -7.65 -20.27 12.12
CA ALA A 2 -8.29 -21.13 13.14
C ALA A 2 -8.38 -20.45 14.52
N ILE A 3 -7.31 -19.82 14.99
CA ILE A 3 -7.30 -19.08 16.27
C ILE A 3 -8.33 -17.93 16.24
N LEU A 4 -8.45 -17.20 15.14
CA LEU A 4 -9.43 -16.12 15.00
C LEU A 4 -10.89 -16.64 15.05
N CYS A 5 -11.16 -17.83 14.49
CA CYS A 5 -12.49 -18.44 14.56
C CYS A 5 -12.96 -18.72 15.99
N PHE A 6 -12.02 -19.06 16.89
CA PHE A 6 -12.33 -19.39 18.27
C PHE A 6 -12.19 -18.20 19.23
N VAL A 7 -11.20 -17.33 18.99
CA VAL A 7 -10.88 -16.21 19.90
C VAL A 7 -11.80 -15.02 19.67
N PHE A 8 -12.16 -14.72 18.42
CA PHE A 8 -12.97 -13.54 18.10
C PHE A 8 -14.38 -13.55 18.70
N PRO A 9 -15.14 -14.67 18.61
CA PRO A 9 -16.45 -14.76 19.26
C PRO A 9 -16.42 -14.78 20.80
N LEU A 10 -15.25 -15.13 21.38
CA LEU A 10 -15.06 -15.10 22.85
C LEU A 10 -14.75 -13.69 23.38
N ILE A 11 -14.27 -12.81 22.52
CA ILE A 11 -13.92 -11.42 22.89
C ILE A 11 -15.13 -10.50 22.72
N ASN A 12 -16.08 -10.84 21.85
CA ASN A 12 -17.15 -9.92 21.48
C ASN A 12 -18.48 -10.66 21.26
N ASP A 13 -19.39 -10.49 22.22
CA ASP A 13 -20.71 -11.14 22.26
C ASP A 13 -21.69 -10.60 21.19
N GLU A 14 -21.33 -9.51 20.49
CA GLU A 14 -22.19 -8.92 19.45
C GLU A 14 -22.22 -9.74 18.15
N PHE A 15 -21.35 -10.74 17.99
CA PHE A 15 -21.29 -11.56 16.77
C PHE A 15 -21.98 -12.93 16.96
N GLU A 16 -22.90 -13.25 16.07
CA GLU A 16 -23.44 -14.62 15.98
C GLU A 16 -22.30 -15.56 15.60
N GLN A 17 -21.97 -16.46 16.52
CA GLN A 17 -20.79 -17.35 16.41
C GLN A 17 -20.86 -18.21 15.15
N SER A 18 -22.02 -18.73 14.77
CA SER A 18 -22.21 -19.59 13.60
C SER A 18 -21.91 -18.84 12.28
N LEU A 19 -22.42 -17.62 12.15
CA LEU A 19 -22.21 -16.77 10.99
C LEU A 19 -20.73 -16.37 10.84
N THR A 20 -20.10 -15.96 11.94
CA THR A 20 -18.71 -15.54 11.97
C THR A 20 -17.77 -16.68 11.56
N VAL A 21 -17.94 -17.87 12.12
CA VAL A 21 -17.15 -19.06 11.77
C VAL A 21 -17.33 -19.41 10.29
N THR A 22 -18.57 -19.40 9.80
CA THR A 22 -18.89 -19.69 8.39
C THR A 22 -18.19 -18.71 7.44
N LEU A 23 -18.25 -17.41 7.72
CA LEU A 23 -17.59 -16.39 6.89
C LEU A 23 -16.06 -16.53 6.90
N ILE A 24 -15.46 -16.79 8.07
CA ILE A 24 -14.01 -16.99 8.18
C ILE A 24 -13.57 -18.25 7.41
N LEU A 25 -14.32 -19.35 7.48
CA LEU A 25 -14.02 -20.58 6.73
C LEU A 25 -14.08 -20.34 5.21
N ILE A 26 -15.11 -19.64 4.71
CA ILE A 26 -15.24 -19.31 3.30
C ILE A 26 -14.06 -18.45 2.83
N MET A 27 -13.65 -17.46 3.61
CA MET A 27 -12.49 -16.61 3.29
C MET A 27 -11.17 -17.39 3.37
N ALA A 28 -11.05 -18.35 4.30
CA ALA A 28 -9.88 -19.21 4.40
C ALA A 28 -9.68 -20.08 3.15
N ILE A 29 -10.73 -20.61 2.56
CA ILE A 29 -10.68 -21.42 1.35
C ILE A 29 -10.06 -20.65 0.19
N SER A 30 -10.49 -19.41 -0.07
CA SER A 30 -9.93 -18.60 -1.15
C SER A 30 -8.44 -18.30 -0.93
N THR A 31 -8.07 -17.97 0.29
CA THR A 31 -6.69 -17.67 0.67
C THR A 31 -5.80 -18.90 0.51
N LEU A 32 -6.23 -20.06 1.01
CA LEU A 32 -5.48 -21.30 0.85
C LEU A 32 -5.31 -21.67 -0.62
N PHE A 33 -6.36 -21.51 -1.43
CA PHE A 33 -6.29 -21.82 -2.86
C PHE A 33 -5.30 -20.91 -3.60
N GLU A 34 -5.28 -19.62 -3.29
CA GLU A 34 -4.31 -18.67 -3.85
C GLU A 34 -2.87 -19.00 -3.42
N TYR A 35 -2.66 -19.35 -2.14
CA TYR A 35 -1.33 -19.72 -1.65
C TYR A 35 -0.81 -21.04 -2.24
N PHE A 36 -1.63 -22.07 -2.34
CA PHE A 36 -1.18 -23.37 -2.85
C PHE A 36 -1.04 -23.40 -4.36
N PHE A 37 -1.90 -22.71 -5.08
CA PHE A 37 -1.97 -22.83 -6.55
C PHE A 37 -1.60 -21.53 -7.29
N GLY A 38 -1.73 -20.36 -6.67
CA GLY A 38 -1.52 -19.08 -7.34
C GLY A 38 -0.14 -18.48 -7.18
N ILE A 39 0.48 -18.62 -6.01
CA ILE A 39 1.71 -17.90 -5.67
C ILE A 39 2.89 -18.27 -6.58
N VAL A 40 3.03 -19.55 -6.93
CA VAL A 40 4.14 -20.04 -7.76
C VAL A 40 4.08 -19.43 -9.16
N TYR A 41 2.90 -19.41 -9.77
CA TYR A 41 2.72 -18.83 -11.11
C TYR A 41 2.86 -17.32 -11.12
N ASN A 42 2.41 -16.67 -10.05
CA ASN A 42 2.55 -15.23 -9.86
C ASN A 42 4.02 -14.82 -9.78
N LEU A 43 4.80 -15.49 -8.92
CA LEU A 43 6.24 -15.25 -8.76
C LEU A 43 7.01 -15.59 -10.05
N TYR A 44 6.65 -16.67 -10.73
CA TYR A 44 7.26 -17.00 -12.01
C TYR A 44 7.04 -15.92 -13.07
N LEU A 45 5.81 -15.46 -13.25
CA LEU A 45 5.49 -14.40 -14.23
C LEU A 45 6.15 -13.07 -13.86
N GLN A 46 6.33 -12.80 -12.57
CA GLN A 46 7.05 -11.63 -12.08
C GLN A 46 8.54 -11.71 -12.41
N ALA A 47 9.17 -12.87 -12.16
CA ALA A 47 10.57 -13.12 -12.47
C ALA A 47 10.85 -13.06 -13.99
N ASP A 48 9.92 -13.57 -14.81
CA ASP A 48 10.00 -13.55 -16.29
C ASP A 48 9.63 -12.17 -16.89
N LYS A 49 9.53 -11.11 -16.07
CA LYS A 49 9.17 -9.73 -16.47
C LYS A 49 7.80 -9.64 -17.18
N LYS A 50 6.93 -10.64 -17.01
CA LYS A 50 5.57 -10.71 -17.55
C LYS A 50 4.48 -10.38 -16.53
N TYR A 51 4.78 -9.50 -15.58
CA TYR A 51 3.83 -9.09 -14.55
C TYR A 51 2.53 -8.49 -15.12
N TYR A 52 2.58 -7.94 -16.33
CA TYR A 52 1.39 -7.45 -17.01
C TYR A 52 0.28 -8.50 -17.18
N VAL A 53 0.66 -9.79 -17.35
CA VAL A 53 -0.33 -10.89 -17.44
C VAL A 53 -1.06 -11.05 -16.11
N VAL A 54 -0.32 -11.00 -14.99
CA VAL A 54 -0.90 -11.05 -13.64
C VAL A 54 -1.89 -9.91 -13.44
N SER A 55 -1.50 -8.69 -13.85
CA SER A 55 -2.33 -7.49 -13.72
C SER A 55 -3.60 -7.57 -14.55
N TYR A 56 -3.54 -8.03 -15.81
CA TYR A 56 -4.73 -8.18 -16.65
C TYR A 56 -5.72 -9.22 -16.09
N VAL A 57 -5.21 -10.38 -15.65
CA VAL A 57 -6.06 -11.41 -15.04
C VAL A 57 -6.69 -10.88 -13.75
N GLN A 58 -5.94 -10.14 -12.96
CA GLN A 58 -6.44 -9.57 -11.71
C GLN A 58 -7.53 -8.52 -11.95
N ILE A 59 -7.35 -7.62 -12.93
CA ILE A 59 -8.37 -6.64 -13.32
C ILE A 59 -9.64 -7.34 -13.79
N PHE A 60 -9.50 -8.35 -14.64
CA PHE A 60 -10.65 -9.15 -15.11
C PHE A 60 -11.41 -9.79 -13.93
N CYS A 61 -10.69 -10.44 -13.00
CA CYS A 61 -11.30 -11.05 -11.81
C CYS A 61 -11.99 -10.02 -10.93
N TYR A 62 -11.41 -8.83 -10.74
CA TYR A 62 -12.06 -7.76 -9.95
C TYR A 62 -13.34 -7.25 -10.61
N ILE A 63 -13.33 -6.97 -11.92
CA ILE A 63 -14.52 -6.52 -12.65
C ILE A 63 -15.61 -7.58 -12.57
N PHE A 64 -15.26 -8.84 -12.87
CA PHE A 64 -16.19 -9.96 -12.79
C PHE A 64 -16.79 -10.11 -11.38
N ASN A 65 -15.94 -10.03 -10.36
CA ASN A 65 -16.39 -10.12 -8.96
C ASN A 65 -17.34 -8.97 -8.60
N ILE A 66 -17.03 -7.73 -8.97
CA ILE A 66 -17.89 -6.57 -8.70
C ILE A 66 -19.26 -6.77 -9.33
N LEU A 67 -19.29 -7.13 -10.62
CA LEU A 67 -20.56 -7.35 -11.34
C LEU A 67 -21.38 -8.49 -10.69
N LEU A 68 -20.72 -9.58 -10.32
CA LEU A 68 -21.36 -10.72 -9.67
C LEU A 68 -21.93 -10.35 -8.29
N VAL A 69 -21.16 -9.63 -7.48
CA VAL A 69 -21.58 -9.18 -6.15
C VAL A 69 -22.77 -8.23 -6.23
N VAL A 70 -22.70 -7.22 -7.13
CA VAL A 70 -23.79 -6.27 -7.34
C VAL A 70 -25.07 -6.98 -7.80
N PHE A 71 -24.94 -7.93 -8.73
CA PHE A 71 -26.08 -8.74 -9.20
C PHE A 71 -26.72 -9.56 -8.06
N LEU A 72 -25.90 -10.23 -7.23
CA LEU A 72 -26.40 -11.03 -6.11
C LEU A 72 -27.08 -10.18 -5.02
N ILE A 73 -26.52 -9.00 -4.72
CA ILE A 73 -27.13 -8.06 -3.77
C ILE A 73 -28.48 -7.56 -4.31
N TYR A 74 -28.55 -7.22 -5.61
CA TYR A 74 -29.80 -6.82 -6.25
C TYR A 74 -30.88 -7.92 -6.19
N MET A 75 -30.48 -9.19 -6.25
CA MET A 75 -31.37 -10.36 -6.09
C MET A 75 -31.73 -10.66 -4.64
N GLY A 76 -31.24 -9.88 -3.66
CA GLY A 76 -31.52 -10.10 -2.24
C GLY A 76 -30.76 -11.27 -1.62
N ALA A 77 -29.64 -11.71 -2.19
CA ALA A 77 -28.85 -12.81 -1.70
C ALA A 77 -28.25 -12.49 -0.31
N SER A 78 -28.15 -13.52 0.56
CA SER A 78 -27.52 -13.36 1.87
C SER A 78 -26.02 -13.08 1.78
N ILE A 79 -25.45 -12.48 2.82
CA ILE A 79 -24.01 -12.18 2.90
C ILE A 79 -23.13 -13.41 2.70
N VAL A 80 -23.58 -14.58 3.14
CA VAL A 80 -22.88 -15.87 2.97
C VAL A 80 -22.77 -16.23 1.49
N VAL A 81 -23.87 -16.13 0.74
CA VAL A 81 -23.91 -16.41 -0.70
C VAL A 81 -22.99 -15.44 -1.46
N VAL A 82 -23.03 -14.16 -1.12
CA VAL A 82 -22.14 -13.14 -1.70
C VAL A 82 -20.68 -13.47 -1.44
N LYS A 83 -20.32 -13.91 -0.23
CA LYS A 83 -18.95 -14.32 0.12
C LYS A 83 -18.48 -15.59 -0.59
N ILE A 84 -19.36 -16.57 -0.77
CA ILE A 84 -19.07 -17.76 -1.58
C ILE A 84 -18.78 -17.38 -3.02
N ALA A 85 -19.62 -16.55 -3.62
CA ALA A 85 -19.44 -16.08 -4.99
C ALA A 85 -18.11 -15.31 -5.17
N ASN A 86 -17.77 -14.46 -4.20
CA ASN A 86 -16.47 -13.76 -4.15
C ASN A 86 -15.31 -14.77 -4.13
N THR A 87 -15.38 -15.80 -3.26
CA THR A 87 -14.36 -16.87 -3.19
C THR A 87 -14.19 -17.58 -4.54
N VAL A 88 -15.28 -17.95 -5.19
CA VAL A 88 -15.27 -18.60 -6.51
C VAL A 88 -14.61 -17.69 -7.56
N ALA A 89 -14.95 -16.40 -7.59
CA ALA A 89 -14.36 -15.44 -8.53
C ALA A 89 -12.83 -15.34 -8.36
N PHE A 90 -12.31 -15.39 -7.14
CA PHE A 90 -10.85 -15.34 -6.90
C PHE A 90 -10.12 -16.66 -7.19
N ILE A 91 -10.80 -17.79 -7.15
CA ILE A 91 -10.23 -19.09 -7.57
C ILE A 91 -9.94 -19.13 -9.09
N ILE A 92 -10.65 -18.36 -9.91
CA ILE A 92 -10.45 -18.26 -11.34
C ILE A 92 -9.04 -17.75 -11.68
N LYS A 93 -8.49 -16.83 -10.88
CA LYS A 93 -7.16 -16.21 -11.11
C LYS A 93 -6.02 -17.22 -11.18
N PRO A 94 -5.78 -18.09 -10.17
CA PRO A 94 -4.73 -19.12 -10.24
C PRO A 94 -4.90 -20.10 -11.40
N ILE A 95 -6.14 -20.47 -11.72
CA ILE A 95 -6.45 -21.39 -12.81
C ILE A 95 -6.03 -20.78 -14.16
N PHE A 96 -6.33 -19.50 -14.39
CA PHE A 96 -5.94 -18.81 -15.59
C PHE A 96 -4.42 -18.66 -15.72
N GLN A 97 -3.75 -18.28 -14.62
CA GLN A 97 -2.29 -18.18 -14.57
C GLN A 97 -1.61 -19.52 -14.85
N TYR A 98 -2.10 -20.62 -14.25
CA TYR A 98 -1.63 -21.98 -14.53
C TYR A 98 -1.73 -22.31 -16.03
N TYR A 99 -2.91 -22.08 -16.62
CA TYR A 99 -3.14 -22.38 -18.04
C TYR A 99 -2.23 -21.55 -18.95
N TYR A 100 -2.05 -20.27 -18.67
CA TYR A 100 -1.17 -19.38 -19.42
C TYR A 100 0.29 -19.83 -19.36
N VAL A 101 0.80 -20.13 -18.17
CA VAL A 101 2.18 -20.57 -17.96
C VAL A 101 2.43 -21.91 -18.65
N ARG A 102 1.52 -22.86 -18.49
CA ARG A 102 1.68 -24.20 -19.09
C ARG A 102 1.62 -24.17 -20.64
N LYS A 103 0.70 -23.41 -21.21
CA LYS A 103 0.49 -23.39 -22.67
C LYS A 103 1.50 -22.53 -23.41
N LYS A 104 1.86 -21.36 -22.89
CA LYS A 104 2.75 -20.42 -23.57
C LYS A 104 4.23 -20.60 -23.24
N LEU A 105 4.56 -21.02 -22.04
CA LEU A 105 5.95 -21.04 -21.55
C LEU A 105 6.56 -22.44 -21.57
N LYS A 106 5.76 -23.50 -21.81
CA LYS A 106 6.20 -24.90 -21.95
C LYS A 106 7.26 -25.33 -20.92
N ILE A 107 7.02 -24.99 -19.65
CA ILE A 107 7.97 -25.29 -18.56
C ILE A 107 8.06 -26.80 -18.40
N ASP A 108 9.27 -27.32 -18.49
CA ASP A 108 9.57 -28.73 -18.25
C ASP A 108 9.92 -28.93 -16.77
N TYR A 109 8.92 -29.30 -15.98
CA TYR A 109 9.08 -29.54 -14.53
C TYR A 109 9.98 -30.71 -14.19
N LYS A 110 10.33 -31.56 -15.20
CA LYS A 110 11.20 -32.72 -15.01
C LYS A 110 12.69 -32.37 -15.05
N LYS A 111 13.04 -31.18 -15.51
CA LYS A 111 14.43 -30.71 -15.61
C LYS A 111 14.97 -30.01 -14.39
N VAL A 112 14.21 -29.93 -13.30
CA VAL A 112 14.71 -29.37 -12.02
C VAL A 112 15.60 -30.43 -11.36
N THR A 113 16.91 -30.37 -11.61
CA THR A 113 17.87 -31.37 -11.16
C THR A 113 18.79 -30.90 -10.04
N GLU A 114 18.62 -29.68 -9.54
CA GLU A 114 19.47 -29.13 -8.48
C GLU A 114 18.67 -28.75 -7.24
N ASP A 115 19.11 -29.24 -6.09
CA ASP A 115 18.68 -28.78 -4.76
C ASP A 115 19.16 -27.33 -4.53
N TYR A 116 18.49 -26.37 -5.17
CA TYR A 116 18.79 -24.95 -4.99
C TYR A 116 18.35 -24.52 -3.59
N LYS A 117 19.35 -24.30 -2.71
CA LYS A 117 19.10 -23.76 -1.39
C LYS A 117 18.86 -22.25 -1.49
N ILE A 118 17.64 -21.81 -1.23
CA ILE A 118 17.33 -20.38 -1.12
C ILE A 118 18.01 -19.86 0.17
N GLU A 119 19.07 -19.09 -0.02
CA GLU A 119 19.71 -18.36 1.07
C GLU A 119 18.74 -17.33 1.67
N ASN A 120 18.85 -17.07 2.98
CA ASN A 120 18.04 -16.06 3.69
C ASN A 120 16.50 -16.26 3.66
N LYS A 121 16.00 -17.46 3.34
CA LYS A 121 14.55 -17.73 3.31
C LYS A 121 13.85 -17.46 4.65
N PHE A 122 14.54 -17.74 5.77
CA PHE A 122 14.02 -17.49 7.12
C PHE A 122 14.01 -16.01 7.49
N ASP A 123 14.98 -15.22 6.98
CA ASP A 123 14.99 -13.78 7.20
C ASP A 123 13.86 -13.09 6.44
N GLY A 124 13.57 -13.51 5.20
CA GLY A 124 12.42 -13.05 4.44
C GLY A 124 11.08 -13.42 5.11
N LEU A 125 10.95 -14.67 5.60
CA LEU A 125 9.78 -15.09 6.37
C LEU A 125 9.61 -14.28 7.65
N SER A 126 10.70 -14.06 8.40
CA SER A 126 10.70 -13.25 9.62
C SER A 126 10.21 -11.81 9.35
N GLN A 127 10.70 -11.17 8.29
CA GLN A 127 10.23 -9.84 7.89
C GLN A 127 8.74 -9.85 7.48
N HIS A 128 8.29 -10.91 6.82
CA HIS A 128 6.88 -11.04 6.46
C HIS A 128 5.98 -11.16 7.68
N VAL A 129 6.39 -11.93 8.69
CA VAL A 129 5.67 -12.05 9.97
C VAL A 129 5.57 -10.68 10.66
N ALA A 130 6.67 -9.95 10.78
CA ALA A 130 6.67 -8.61 11.35
C ALA A 130 5.78 -7.64 10.57
N TYR A 131 5.76 -7.72 9.24
CA TYR A 131 4.86 -6.95 8.38
C TYR A 131 3.39 -7.28 8.65
N VAL A 132 3.02 -8.56 8.75
CA VAL A 132 1.63 -9.00 9.05
C VAL A 132 1.19 -8.48 10.42
N ILE A 133 2.06 -8.54 11.43
CA ILE A 133 1.79 -7.95 12.75
C ILE A 133 1.52 -6.46 12.60
N ASN A 134 2.41 -5.73 11.95
CA ASN A 134 2.32 -4.27 11.82
C ASN A 134 1.02 -3.83 11.11
N VAL A 135 0.65 -4.47 10.00
CA VAL A 135 -0.55 -4.12 9.23
C VAL A 135 -1.85 -4.39 9.99
N ASN A 136 -1.87 -5.45 10.83
CA ASN A 136 -3.08 -5.82 11.56
C ASN A 136 -3.16 -5.19 12.96
N THR A 137 -2.09 -4.61 13.48
CA THR A 137 -2.02 -4.03 14.82
C THR A 137 -3.17 -3.05 15.09
N ASN A 138 -3.44 -2.14 14.16
CA ASN A 138 -4.43 -1.08 14.36
C ASN A 138 -5.83 -1.64 14.59
N VAL A 139 -6.26 -2.57 13.75
CA VAL A 139 -7.58 -3.22 13.88
C VAL A 139 -7.64 -4.06 15.16
N LEU A 140 -6.58 -4.82 15.46
CA LEU A 140 -6.53 -5.66 16.66
C LEU A 140 -6.56 -4.84 17.95
N VAL A 141 -5.78 -3.76 18.03
CA VAL A 141 -5.76 -2.88 19.20
C VAL A 141 -7.10 -2.17 19.37
N LEU A 142 -7.68 -1.65 18.29
CA LEU A 142 -9.00 -1.01 18.38
C LEU A 142 -10.09 -2.00 18.80
N THR A 143 -10.09 -3.22 18.25
CA THR A 143 -11.06 -4.24 18.62
C THR A 143 -10.91 -4.70 20.08
N ALA A 144 -9.68 -4.77 20.58
CA ALA A 144 -9.42 -5.23 21.96
C ALA A 144 -9.67 -4.15 23.03
N PHE A 145 -9.48 -2.88 22.70
CA PHE A 145 -9.48 -1.78 23.69
C PHE A 145 -10.57 -0.73 23.46
N THR A 146 -11.36 -0.84 22.38
CA THR A 146 -12.46 0.09 22.08
C THR A 146 -13.74 -0.70 21.72
N ASN A 147 -14.68 -0.06 21.06
CA ASN A 147 -15.93 -0.66 20.62
C ASN A 147 -15.97 -0.86 19.08
N LEU A 148 -16.93 -1.63 18.59
CA LEU A 148 -17.11 -1.90 17.17
C LEU A 148 -17.39 -0.65 16.33
N ALA A 149 -18.09 0.34 16.90
CA ALA A 149 -18.32 1.62 16.22
C ALA A 149 -17.00 2.34 15.88
N THR A 150 -16.03 2.31 16.80
CA THR A 150 -14.68 2.88 16.55
C THR A 150 -13.93 2.11 15.47
N VAL A 151 -14.06 0.77 15.44
CA VAL A 151 -13.47 -0.08 14.40
C VAL A 151 -14.13 0.19 13.04
N ALA A 152 -15.44 0.44 13.00
CA ALA A 152 -16.16 0.80 11.78
C ALA A 152 -15.67 2.16 11.25
N VAL A 153 -15.51 3.17 12.11
CA VAL A 153 -14.91 4.46 11.73
C VAL A 153 -13.52 4.26 11.14
N TYR A 154 -12.62 3.55 11.84
CA TYR A 154 -11.29 3.23 11.32
C TYR A 154 -11.35 2.59 9.93
N SER A 155 -12.23 1.62 9.75
CA SER A 155 -12.33 0.84 8.51
C SER A 155 -12.68 1.67 7.29
N ILE A 156 -13.55 2.68 7.44
CA ILE A 156 -13.93 3.59 6.34
C ILE A 156 -12.74 4.45 5.91
N TYR A 157 -12.00 5.02 6.84
CA TYR A 157 -10.80 5.80 6.51
C TYR A 157 -9.70 4.92 5.91
N ASN A 158 -9.51 3.72 6.47
CA ASN A 158 -8.54 2.76 5.97
C ASN A 158 -8.88 2.27 4.56
N LEU A 159 -10.15 2.16 4.19
CA LEU A 159 -10.59 1.86 2.82
C LEU A 159 -10.03 2.89 1.82
N VAL A 160 -10.18 4.17 2.12
CA VAL A 160 -9.69 5.27 1.27
C VAL A 160 -8.17 5.26 1.19
N THR A 161 -7.49 5.21 2.33
CA THR A 161 -6.03 5.27 2.36
C THR A 161 -5.37 4.05 1.73
N THR A 162 -5.97 2.86 1.86
CA THR A 162 -5.51 1.64 1.19
C THR A 162 -5.69 1.72 -0.34
N ALA A 163 -6.78 2.32 -0.82
CA ALA A 163 -6.98 2.54 -2.25
C ALA A 163 -5.90 3.47 -2.82
N VAL A 164 -5.61 4.56 -2.12
CA VAL A 164 -4.54 5.51 -2.46
C VAL A 164 -3.16 4.85 -2.46
N ASP A 165 -2.85 4.07 -1.41
CA ASP A 165 -1.59 3.32 -1.30
C ASP A 165 -1.36 2.37 -2.47
N ARG A 166 -2.40 1.67 -2.92
CA ARG A 166 -2.33 0.78 -4.08
C ARG A 166 -2.03 1.52 -5.39
N VAL A 167 -2.60 2.69 -5.58
CA VAL A 167 -2.35 3.52 -6.77
C VAL A 167 -0.89 3.97 -6.81
N VAL A 168 -0.37 4.50 -5.71
CA VAL A 168 1.02 4.97 -5.63
C VAL A 168 1.99 3.77 -5.62
N GLY A 169 1.67 2.70 -4.88
CA GLY A 169 2.48 1.48 -4.83
C GLY A 169 2.66 0.80 -6.18
N ALA A 170 1.73 0.96 -7.11
CA ALA A 170 1.87 0.42 -8.46
C ALA A 170 3.10 0.95 -9.22
N PHE A 171 3.62 2.12 -8.87
CA PHE A 171 4.84 2.69 -9.45
C PHE A 171 6.13 2.02 -8.96
N THR A 172 6.07 1.13 -7.96
CA THR A 172 7.23 0.33 -7.55
C THR A 172 7.38 -0.95 -8.37
N ASN A 173 6.31 -1.39 -9.04
CA ASN A 173 6.30 -2.65 -9.76
C ASN A 173 7.37 -2.70 -10.85
N GLY A 174 8.25 -3.70 -10.76
CA GLY A 174 9.34 -3.91 -11.71
C GLY A 174 10.63 -3.14 -11.41
N MET A 175 10.65 -2.21 -10.45
CA MET A 175 11.88 -1.49 -10.08
C MET A 175 12.87 -2.40 -9.37
N ASP A 176 12.39 -3.39 -8.61
CA ASP A 176 13.21 -4.39 -7.92
C ASP A 176 14.13 -5.13 -8.90
N SER A 177 13.59 -5.56 -10.05
CA SER A 177 14.37 -6.28 -11.05
C SER A 177 15.40 -5.38 -11.75
N ILE A 178 15.09 -4.10 -11.94
CA ILE A 178 16.01 -3.12 -12.56
C ILE A 178 17.18 -2.83 -11.62
N PHE A 179 16.91 -2.56 -10.34
CA PHE A 179 17.95 -2.27 -9.35
C PHE A 179 18.79 -3.49 -9.04
N GLY A 180 18.19 -4.69 -8.96
CA GLY A 180 18.90 -5.95 -8.78
C GLY A 180 19.88 -6.24 -9.93
N ASP A 181 19.47 -6.04 -11.18
CA ASP A 181 20.31 -6.23 -12.36
C ASP A 181 21.51 -5.24 -12.36
N MET A 182 21.27 -3.95 -12.12
CA MET A 182 22.33 -2.95 -12.03
C MET A 182 23.32 -3.23 -10.89
N PHE A 183 22.81 -3.67 -9.74
CA PHE A 183 23.65 -4.03 -8.59
C PHE A 183 24.52 -5.26 -8.89
N ALA A 184 23.93 -6.31 -9.49
CA ALA A 184 24.64 -7.53 -9.85
C ALA A 184 25.76 -7.27 -10.89
N ARG A 185 25.56 -6.30 -11.78
CA ARG A 185 26.59 -5.87 -12.76
C ARG A 185 27.62 -4.91 -12.21
N ASN A 186 27.55 -4.56 -10.91
CA ASN A 186 28.41 -3.53 -10.27
C ASN A 186 28.34 -2.14 -10.92
N GLU A 187 27.23 -1.80 -11.57
CA GLU A 187 27.00 -0.49 -12.21
C GLU A 187 26.57 0.57 -11.17
N ARG A 188 27.41 0.85 -10.19
CA ARG A 188 27.08 1.70 -9.02
C ARG A 188 26.69 3.14 -9.37
N GLU A 189 27.38 3.75 -10.33
CA GLU A 189 27.08 5.11 -10.75
C GLU A 189 25.71 5.19 -11.42
N SER A 190 25.44 4.27 -12.34
CA SER A 190 24.16 4.11 -13.03
C SER A 190 23.02 3.84 -12.04
N LEU A 191 23.24 2.94 -11.08
CA LEU A 191 22.29 2.62 -10.01
C LEU A 191 21.97 3.86 -9.17
N THR A 192 22.99 4.61 -8.73
CA THR A 192 22.81 5.81 -7.91
C THR A 192 22.05 6.91 -8.64
N LYS A 193 22.35 7.12 -9.93
CA LYS A 193 21.65 8.09 -10.78
C LYS A 193 20.20 7.66 -11.03
N SER A 194 19.99 6.41 -11.43
CA SER A 194 18.64 5.86 -11.68
C SER A 194 17.79 5.88 -10.44
N PHE A 195 18.35 5.54 -9.27
CA PHE A 195 17.65 5.61 -8.00
C PHE A 195 17.27 7.06 -7.63
N GLY A 196 18.14 8.04 -7.86
CA GLY A 196 17.82 9.45 -7.62
C GLY A 196 16.65 9.94 -8.49
N MET A 197 16.62 9.55 -9.77
CA MET A 197 15.49 9.85 -10.67
C MET A 197 14.20 9.16 -10.19
N TYR A 198 14.30 7.92 -9.74
CA TYR A 198 13.18 7.16 -9.19
C TYR A 198 12.64 7.80 -7.91
N GLU A 199 13.52 8.20 -6.96
CA GLU A 199 13.11 8.97 -5.78
C GLU A 199 12.30 10.20 -6.18
N PHE A 200 12.81 11.00 -7.13
CA PHE A 200 12.13 12.22 -7.60
C PHE A 200 10.72 11.92 -8.13
N VAL A 201 10.60 10.96 -9.03
CA VAL A 201 9.32 10.60 -9.64
C VAL A 201 8.36 10.06 -8.60
N TYR A 202 8.82 9.13 -7.75
CA TYR A 202 7.97 8.46 -6.78
C TYR A 202 7.43 9.43 -5.72
N TYR A 203 8.29 10.28 -5.14
CA TYR A 203 7.86 11.31 -4.19
C TYR A 203 6.92 12.32 -4.83
N SER A 204 7.15 12.67 -6.10
CA SER A 204 6.23 13.55 -6.84
C SER A 204 4.85 12.91 -7.01
N VAL A 205 4.80 11.66 -7.46
CA VAL A 205 3.54 10.92 -7.61
C VAL A 205 2.84 10.73 -6.25
N ALA A 206 3.58 10.34 -5.22
CA ALA A 206 3.02 10.19 -3.88
C ALA A 206 2.37 11.49 -3.41
N MET A 207 3.06 12.63 -3.52
CA MET A 207 2.50 13.91 -3.07
C MET A 207 1.33 14.39 -3.93
N ILE A 208 1.37 14.15 -5.27
CA ILE A 208 0.25 14.47 -6.18
C ILE A 208 -1.04 13.74 -5.77
N VAL A 209 -0.92 12.53 -5.21
CA VAL A 209 -2.09 11.74 -4.79
C VAL A 209 -2.46 12.00 -3.33
N TYR A 210 -1.49 12.07 -2.42
CA TYR A 210 -1.75 12.20 -0.99
C TYR A 210 -2.20 13.60 -0.54
N LEU A 211 -1.74 14.69 -1.19
CA LEU A 211 -2.21 16.05 -0.84
C LEU A 211 -3.70 16.24 -1.14
N PRO A 212 -4.23 15.88 -2.34
CA PRO A 212 -5.67 15.87 -2.54
C PRO A 212 -6.42 14.97 -1.56
N THR A 213 -5.87 13.79 -1.26
CA THR A 213 -6.50 12.87 -0.32
C THR A 213 -6.70 13.52 1.05
N LEU A 214 -5.70 14.28 1.54
CA LEU A 214 -5.78 14.99 2.81
C LEU A 214 -6.95 15.98 2.84
N ILE A 215 -7.22 16.68 1.74
CA ILE A 215 -8.31 17.64 1.60
C ILE A 215 -9.66 16.94 1.43
N LEU A 216 -9.69 15.88 0.64
CA LEU A 216 -10.92 15.27 0.15
C LEU A 216 -11.47 14.16 1.05
N ILE A 217 -10.68 13.61 1.98
CA ILE A 217 -11.08 12.45 2.78
C ILE A 217 -12.28 12.75 3.68
N ILE A 218 -12.33 13.91 4.35
CA ILE A 218 -13.46 14.30 5.21
C ILE A 218 -14.74 14.56 4.39
N PRO A 219 -14.73 15.37 3.30
CA PRO A 219 -15.86 15.46 2.39
C PRO A 219 -16.37 14.12 1.86
N PHE A 220 -15.46 13.21 1.50
CA PHE A 220 -15.81 11.86 1.03
C PHE A 220 -16.52 11.06 2.13
N VAL A 221 -15.92 10.99 3.33
CA VAL A 221 -16.51 10.24 4.46
C VAL A 221 -17.90 10.79 4.80
N ARG A 222 -18.10 12.10 4.76
CA ARG A 222 -19.40 12.73 5.02
C ARG A 222 -20.49 12.24 4.04
N ILE A 223 -20.17 12.14 2.76
CA ILE A 223 -21.10 11.65 1.74
C ILE A 223 -21.32 10.14 1.90
N TYR A 224 -20.22 9.39 2.09
CA TYR A 224 -20.24 7.93 2.18
C TYR A 224 -21.04 7.43 3.40
N THR A 225 -20.99 8.16 4.51
CA THR A 225 -21.71 7.81 5.75
C THR A 225 -23.01 8.57 5.92
N SER A 226 -23.49 9.24 4.87
CA SER A 226 -24.76 9.97 4.97
C SER A 226 -25.92 9.01 5.25
N GLY A 227 -26.67 9.30 6.33
CA GLY A 227 -27.77 8.42 6.78
C GLY A 227 -27.34 7.31 7.77
N ILE A 228 -26.05 7.14 8.07
CA ILE A 228 -25.54 6.22 9.09
C ILE A 228 -25.34 7.02 10.38
N THR A 229 -25.97 6.59 11.49
CA THR A 229 -26.01 7.34 12.76
C THR A 229 -25.49 6.56 13.97
N ASP A 230 -24.92 5.37 13.74
CA ASP A 230 -24.39 4.47 14.78
C ASP A 230 -23.06 4.95 15.40
N ALA A 231 -22.33 5.84 14.70
CA ALA A 231 -21.09 6.42 15.16
C ALA A 231 -20.85 7.84 14.63
N ASN A 232 -19.95 8.60 15.28
CA ASN A 232 -19.45 9.85 14.72
C ASN A 232 -18.30 9.55 13.73
N TYR A 233 -18.63 9.50 12.45
CA TYR A 233 -17.67 9.22 11.39
C TYR A 233 -16.76 10.39 11.03
N ILE A 234 -17.09 11.63 11.42
CA ILE A 234 -16.30 12.80 11.05
C ILE A 234 -15.19 13.02 12.06
N GLN A 235 -13.99 12.54 11.75
CA GLN A 235 -12.81 12.56 12.63
C GLN A 235 -11.61 13.25 11.95
N PRO A 236 -11.56 14.60 11.92
CA PRO A 236 -10.57 15.34 11.14
C PRO A 236 -9.12 15.09 11.57
N ILE A 237 -8.84 15.07 12.89
CA ILE A 237 -7.49 14.86 13.42
C ILE A 237 -7.01 13.45 13.06
N PHE A 238 -7.87 12.45 13.24
CA PHE A 238 -7.57 11.06 12.86
C PHE A 238 -7.31 10.94 11.37
N ALA A 239 -8.13 11.57 10.51
CA ALA A 239 -7.96 11.58 9.06
C ALA A 239 -6.58 12.11 8.65
N ILE A 240 -6.16 13.24 9.20
CA ILE A 240 -4.85 13.84 8.94
C ILE A 240 -3.73 12.87 9.32
N LEU A 241 -3.78 12.32 10.53
CA LEU A 241 -2.75 11.40 11.04
C LEU A 241 -2.67 10.12 10.20
N LEU A 242 -3.82 9.54 9.82
CA LEU A 242 -3.87 8.32 9.03
C LEU A 242 -3.35 8.54 7.60
N VAL A 243 -3.69 9.66 6.97
CA VAL A 243 -3.18 10.00 5.62
C VAL A 243 -1.67 10.22 5.66
N ILE A 244 -1.14 10.92 6.67
CA ILE A 244 0.30 11.14 6.83
C ILE A 244 1.02 9.83 7.14
N PHE A 245 0.47 8.98 8.01
CA PHE A 245 0.99 7.64 8.28
C PHE A 245 1.11 6.82 6.99
N THR A 246 0.02 6.79 6.19
CA THR A 246 0.01 6.01 4.95
C THR A 246 0.99 6.58 3.92
N LEU A 247 1.10 7.91 3.80
CA LEU A 247 2.09 8.57 2.96
C LEU A 247 3.53 8.13 3.30
N PHE A 248 3.92 8.12 4.58
CA PHE A 248 5.25 7.68 4.97
C PHE A 248 5.47 6.18 4.79
N SER A 249 4.43 5.38 5.01
CA SER A 249 4.47 3.94 4.73
C SER A 249 4.66 3.66 3.23
N THR A 250 3.97 4.43 2.37
CA THR A 250 4.07 4.30 0.91
C THR A 250 5.42 4.82 0.39
N THR A 251 5.90 5.97 0.84
CA THR A 251 7.20 6.51 0.41
C THR A 251 8.38 5.63 0.80
N ARG A 252 8.25 4.80 1.84
CA ARG A 252 9.21 3.78 2.22
C ARG A 252 9.43 2.73 1.12
N TYR A 253 8.43 2.47 0.25
CA TYR A 253 8.57 1.47 -0.82
C TYR A 253 9.74 1.74 -1.76
N VAL A 254 10.11 3.00 -1.97
CA VAL A 254 11.31 3.39 -2.74
C VAL A 254 12.56 2.69 -2.22
N TYR A 255 12.76 2.74 -0.91
CA TYR A 255 13.95 2.19 -0.25
C TYR A 255 13.84 0.69 -0.05
N SER A 256 12.63 0.20 0.24
CA SER A 256 12.37 -1.24 0.37
C SER A 256 12.67 -1.98 -0.93
N SER A 257 12.24 -1.43 -2.06
CA SER A 257 12.50 -1.98 -3.39
C SER A 257 14.00 -2.17 -3.64
N LEU A 258 14.83 -1.16 -3.34
CA LEU A 258 16.28 -1.27 -3.47
C LEU A 258 16.89 -2.29 -2.50
N ILE A 259 16.48 -2.28 -1.22
CA ILE A 259 17.01 -3.19 -0.19
C ILE A 259 16.71 -4.64 -0.54
N TYR A 260 15.47 -4.90 -1.00
CA TYR A 260 15.04 -6.27 -1.31
C TYR A 260 15.62 -6.76 -2.65
N SER A 261 15.81 -5.87 -3.62
CA SER A 261 16.44 -6.22 -4.91
C SER A 261 17.88 -6.71 -4.78
N VAL A 262 18.61 -6.23 -3.75
CA VAL A 262 19.98 -6.68 -3.45
C VAL A 262 20.04 -7.80 -2.41
N GLY A 263 18.89 -8.32 -1.94
CA GLY A 263 18.80 -9.45 -1.02
C GLY A 263 19.16 -9.14 0.44
N HIS A 264 19.19 -7.85 0.85
CA HIS A 264 19.61 -7.45 2.20
C HIS A 264 18.49 -7.62 3.24
N PHE A 265 17.82 -8.78 3.26
CA PHE A 265 16.75 -9.10 4.22
C PHE A 265 17.30 -9.22 5.65
N LYS A 266 18.39 -9.99 5.84
CA LYS A 266 18.99 -10.24 7.17
C LYS A 266 19.42 -8.94 7.84
N GLN A 267 20.09 -8.07 7.10
CA GLN A 267 20.65 -6.81 7.59
C GLN A 267 19.57 -5.81 8.05
N THR A 268 18.39 -5.89 7.48
CA THR A 268 17.27 -4.97 7.78
C THR A 268 16.18 -5.59 8.64
N ASN A 269 16.30 -6.87 9.01
CA ASN A 269 15.31 -7.60 9.80
C ASN A 269 15.00 -6.93 11.14
N LEU A 270 16.04 -6.50 11.87
CA LEU A 270 15.87 -5.80 13.14
C LEU A 270 15.04 -4.52 13.01
N ILE A 271 15.25 -3.74 11.95
CA ILE A 271 14.51 -2.49 11.71
C ILE A 271 13.00 -2.77 11.54
N VAL A 272 12.67 -3.85 10.82
CA VAL A 272 11.27 -4.25 10.56
C VAL A 272 10.59 -4.71 11.86
N TRP A 273 11.29 -5.46 12.70
CA TRP A 273 10.78 -5.88 14.00
C TRP A 273 10.61 -4.71 14.97
N LEU A 274 11.58 -3.79 15.00
CA LEU A 274 11.47 -2.58 15.83
C LEU A 274 10.27 -1.72 15.40
N GLU A 275 10.01 -1.55 14.10
CA GLU A 275 8.80 -0.88 13.62
C GLU A 275 7.54 -1.55 14.19
N ALA A 276 7.43 -2.88 14.08
CA ALA A 276 6.26 -3.61 14.58
C ALA A 276 6.10 -3.46 16.10
N ILE A 277 7.18 -3.56 16.86
CA ILE A 277 7.18 -3.39 18.32
C ILE A 277 6.77 -1.96 18.69
N ILE A 278 7.36 -0.94 18.05
CA ILE A 278 7.04 0.47 18.30
C ILE A 278 5.53 0.71 18.02
N ASN A 279 5.02 0.19 16.90
CA ASN A 279 3.61 0.34 16.56
C ASN A 279 2.71 -0.30 17.62
N VAL A 280 2.95 -1.56 17.99
CA VAL A 280 2.14 -2.27 18.99
C VAL A 280 2.20 -1.54 20.34
N VAL A 281 3.39 -1.24 20.85
CA VAL A 281 3.56 -0.63 22.18
C VAL A 281 2.92 0.75 22.24
N LEU A 282 3.20 1.62 21.28
CA LEU A 282 2.63 2.96 21.28
C LEU A 282 1.12 2.95 21.06
N SER A 283 0.61 2.09 20.17
CA SER A 283 -0.83 1.96 19.94
C SER A 283 -1.56 1.49 21.19
N VAL A 284 -1.04 0.47 21.89
CA VAL A 284 -1.63 -0.03 23.14
C VAL A 284 -1.57 1.02 24.26
N VAL A 285 -0.45 1.72 24.42
CA VAL A 285 -0.33 2.76 25.47
C VAL A 285 -1.24 3.96 25.20
N LEU A 286 -1.30 4.39 23.94
CA LEU A 286 -2.03 5.62 23.61
C LEU A 286 -3.53 5.40 23.40
N VAL A 287 -3.98 4.18 23.08
CA VAL A 287 -5.41 3.90 22.86
C VAL A 287 -6.26 4.19 24.09
N TYR A 288 -5.75 3.95 25.31
CA TYR A 288 -6.47 4.19 26.56
C TYR A 288 -6.89 5.65 26.75
N ASN A 289 -6.04 6.61 26.37
CA ASN A 289 -6.30 8.04 26.58
C ASN A 289 -6.81 8.76 25.32
N LEU A 290 -6.40 8.28 24.13
CA LEU A 290 -6.64 8.97 22.87
C LEU A 290 -7.48 8.15 21.87
N GLY A 291 -7.86 6.91 22.22
CA GLY A 291 -8.67 6.05 21.36
C GLY A 291 -8.07 5.90 19.96
N LEU A 292 -8.89 6.18 18.95
CA LEU A 292 -8.55 6.11 17.53
C LEU A 292 -7.31 6.96 17.16
N ILE A 293 -7.19 8.16 17.74
CA ILE A 293 -6.05 9.06 17.50
C ILE A 293 -4.76 8.46 18.04
N GLY A 294 -4.81 7.79 19.20
CA GLY A 294 -3.65 7.15 19.81
C GLY A 294 -3.05 6.06 18.93
N VAL A 295 -3.90 5.23 18.33
CA VAL A 295 -3.46 4.18 17.39
C VAL A 295 -2.83 4.79 16.13
N ALA A 296 -3.41 5.87 15.60
CA ALA A 296 -2.84 6.57 14.44
C ALA A 296 -1.46 7.18 14.74
N ILE A 297 -1.26 7.76 15.93
CA ILE A 297 0.05 8.29 16.37
C ILE A 297 1.08 7.14 16.48
N GLY A 298 0.72 6.02 17.10
CA GLY A 298 1.59 4.86 17.22
C GLY A 298 2.10 4.36 15.86
N SER A 299 1.18 4.21 14.91
CA SER A 299 1.49 3.80 13.55
C SER A 299 2.35 4.83 12.81
N LEU A 300 2.06 6.13 12.97
CA LEU A 300 2.82 7.21 12.34
C LEU A 300 4.28 7.23 12.82
N VAL A 301 4.51 7.12 14.11
CA VAL A 301 5.86 7.10 14.71
C VAL A 301 6.63 5.87 14.21
N ALA A 302 6.00 4.70 14.19
CA ALA A 302 6.61 3.47 13.70
C ALA A 302 6.98 3.56 12.20
N ALA A 303 6.10 4.10 11.36
CA ALA A 303 6.35 4.28 9.94
C ALA A 303 7.50 5.26 9.66
N LEU A 304 7.54 6.38 10.38
CA LEU A 304 8.64 7.35 10.30
C LEU A 304 9.98 6.73 10.72
N PHE A 305 10.00 5.99 11.81
CA PHE A 305 11.20 5.28 12.27
C PHE A 305 11.76 4.39 11.16
N ARG A 306 10.94 3.50 10.59
CA ARG A 306 11.39 2.60 9.53
C ARG A 306 11.79 3.34 8.25
N LEU A 307 11.05 4.36 7.86
CA LEU A 307 11.38 5.17 6.68
C LEU A 307 12.77 5.79 6.82
N ILE A 308 13.09 6.41 7.95
CA ILE A 308 14.40 7.04 8.21
C ILE A 308 15.51 5.99 8.24
N CYS A 309 15.29 4.85 8.90
CA CYS A 309 16.26 3.77 8.94
C CYS A 309 16.54 3.18 7.54
N PHE A 310 15.51 2.98 6.72
CA PHE A 310 15.65 2.47 5.36
C PHE A 310 16.32 3.49 4.42
N MET A 311 15.99 4.78 4.55
CA MET A 311 16.71 5.86 3.87
C MET A 311 18.20 5.85 4.20
N HIS A 312 18.53 5.74 5.49
CA HIS A 312 19.92 5.71 5.95
C HIS A 312 20.65 4.48 5.41
N TYR A 313 20.06 3.30 5.57
CA TYR A 313 20.63 2.04 5.10
C TYR A 313 20.87 2.04 3.59
N SER A 314 19.87 2.39 2.80
CA SER A 314 19.97 2.44 1.34
C SER A 314 21.03 3.42 0.87
N SER A 315 21.09 4.61 1.48
CA SER A 315 22.05 5.64 1.10
C SER A 315 23.49 5.28 1.47
N LYS A 316 23.72 4.81 2.72
CA LYS A 316 25.06 4.57 3.23
C LYS A 316 25.64 3.23 2.79
N VAL A 317 24.84 2.15 2.82
CA VAL A 317 25.33 0.79 2.60
C VAL A 317 25.26 0.41 1.12
N ILE A 318 24.12 0.63 0.46
CA ILE A 318 23.93 0.16 -0.92
C ILE A 318 24.44 1.16 -1.93
N LEU A 319 24.00 2.43 -1.86
CA LEU A 319 24.34 3.47 -2.82
C LEU A 319 25.67 4.18 -2.53
N GLN A 320 26.19 4.06 -1.32
CA GLN A 320 27.42 4.71 -0.84
C GLN A 320 27.44 6.23 -1.15
N ARG A 321 26.28 6.88 -0.93
CA ARG A 321 26.09 8.31 -1.13
C ARG A 321 25.75 9.03 0.18
N ASN A 322 25.80 10.38 0.13
CA ASN A 322 25.39 11.17 1.28
C ASN A 322 23.90 10.95 1.59
N PHE A 323 23.61 10.56 2.84
CA PHE A 323 22.24 10.36 3.39
C PHE A 323 21.35 11.59 3.22
N MET A 324 21.90 12.79 3.31
CA MET A 324 21.15 14.05 3.16
C MET A 324 20.45 14.19 1.80
N LYS A 325 20.92 13.48 0.76
CA LYS A 325 20.24 13.46 -0.55
C LYS A 325 18.86 12.84 -0.48
N SER A 326 18.71 11.75 0.29
CA SER A 326 17.39 11.13 0.53
C SER A 326 16.61 11.86 1.63
N PHE A 327 17.29 12.27 2.71
CA PHE A 327 16.65 12.93 3.84
C PHE A 327 16.01 14.28 3.48
N LYS A 328 16.55 14.98 2.49
CA LYS A 328 15.96 16.20 1.92
C LYS A 328 14.49 16.02 1.50
N TRP A 329 14.11 14.82 1.03
CA TRP A 329 12.73 14.54 0.64
C TRP A 329 11.75 14.66 1.81
N LEU A 330 12.16 14.30 3.03
CA LEU A 330 11.33 14.51 4.22
C LEU A 330 11.03 15.98 4.45
N PHE A 331 12.02 16.86 4.31
CA PHE A 331 11.79 18.31 4.45
C PHE A 331 10.84 18.84 3.39
N ILE A 332 10.98 18.40 2.14
CA ILE A 332 10.08 18.81 1.05
C ILE A 332 8.65 18.34 1.33
N VAL A 333 8.47 17.09 1.75
CA VAL A 333 7.18 16.52 2.11
C VAL A 333 6.56 17.26 3.29
N PHE A 334 7.32 17.48 4.37
CA PHE A 334 6.81 18.24 5.53
C PHE A 334 6.42 19.66 5.15
N PHE A 335 7.22 20.34 4.35
CA PHE A 335 6.89 21.68 3.86
C PHE A 335 5.55 21.68 3.10
N GLN A 336 5.38 20.76 2.15
CA GLN A 336 4.13 20.64 1.38
C GLN A 336 2.93 20.30 2.27
N LEU A 337 3.08 19.40 3.25
CA LEU A 337 2.04 19.06 4.21
C LEU A 337 1.65 20.27 5.07
N ILE A 338 2.62 21.01 5.60
CA ILE A 338 2.38 22.18 6.43
C ILE A 338 1.59 23.24 5.64
N VAL A 339 2.01 23.52 4.40
CA VAL A 339 1.31 24.47 3.53
C VAL A 339 -0.16 24.08 3.37
N ILE A 340 -0.44 22.82 3.01
CA ILE A 340 -1.83 22.38 2.81
C ILE A 340 -2.64 22.38 4.10
N ILE A 341 -2.05 21.94 5.23
CA ILE A 341 -2.73 21.97 6.55
C ILE A 341 -3.07 23.41 6.95
N LEU A 342 -2.18 24.37 6.68
CA LEU A 342 -2.46 25.79 6.91
C LEU A 342 -3.60 26.31 6.01
N PHE A 343 -3.60 25.95 4.72
CA PHE A 343 -4.71 26.29 3.81
C PHE A 343 -6.05 25.73 4.30
N MET A 344 -6.06 24.50 4.83
CA MET A 344 -7.26 23.90 5.43
C MET A 344 -7.67 24.64 6.72
N HIS A 345 -6.71 24.99 7.58
CA HIS A 345 -6.96 25.65 8.85
C HIS A 345 -7.56 27.08 8.66
N PHE A 346 -7.05 27.84 7.71
CA PHE A 346 -7.56 29.17 7.39
C PHE A 346 -8.85 29.14 6.57
N ASN A 347 -9.46 27.97 6.37
CA ASN A 347 -10.70 27.81 5.61
C ASN A 347 -10.65 28.43 4.20
N ILE A 348 -9.48 28.48 3.58
CA ILE A 348 -9.33 28.98 2.21
C ILE A 348 -10.02 28.02 1.22
N ILE A 349 -10.19 26.74 1.62
CA ILE A 349 -10.82 25.68 0.85
C ILE A 349 -12.09 25.24 1.59
N ASN A 350 -13.18 25.99 1.42
CA ASN A 350 -14.44 25.81 2.19
C ASN A 350 -15.57 25.15 1.42
N TYR A 351 -15.30 24.55 0.26
CA TYR A 351 -16.35 23.88 -0.50
C TYR A 351 -16.72 22.53 0.14
N VAL A 352 -17.99 22.36 0.47
CA VAL A 352 -18.55 21.12 1.02
C VAL A 352 -19.46 20.48 -0.02
N PRO A 353 -18.98 19.48 -0.74
CA PRO A 353 -19.80 18.76 -1.71
C PRO A 353 -20.93 18.00 -1.01
N THR A 354 -22.12 17.98 -1.63
CA THR A 354 -23.35 17.37 -1.09
C THR A 354 -23.59 15.95 -1.63
N ASP A 355 -23.02 15.62 -2.75
CA ASP A 355 -23.18 14.33 -3.44
C ASP A 355 -21.89 13.88 -4.13
N TYR A 356 -21.87 12.63 -4.61
CA TYR A 356 -20.68 12.04 -5.24
C TYR A 356 -20.25 12.77 -6.52
N LEU A 357 -21.17 13.34 -7.27
CA LEU A 357 -20.86 14.00 -8.54
C LEU A 357 -20.17 15.35 -8.27
N THR A 358 -20.71 16.16 -7.37
CA THR A 358 -20.10 17.42 -6.93
C THR A 358 -18.75 17.17 -6.24
N TRP A 359 -18.63 16.09 -5.46
CA TRP A 359 -17.36 15.67 -4.88
C TRP A 359 -16.33 15.31 -5.97
N ALA A 360 -16.72 14.58 -7.01
CA ALA A 360 -15.81 14.20 -8.09
C ALA A 360 -15.29 15.42 -8.87
N PHE A 361 -16.15 16.40 -9.16
CA PHE A 361 -15.71 17.67 -9.79
C PHE A 361 -14.75 18.44 -8.88
N TYR A 362 -15.07 18.53 -7.60
CA TYR A 362 -14.17 19.16 -6.62
C TYR A 362 -12.84 18.43 -6.52
N ALA A 363 -12.84 17.09 -6.52
CA ALA A 363 -11.65 16.27 -6.50
C ALA A 363 -10.75 16.52 -7.72
N LEU A 364 -11.32 16.68 -8.91
CA LEU A 364 -10.55 17.02 -10.11
C LEU A 364 -9.86 18.39 -9.99
N ILE A 365 -10.55 19.40 -9.47
CA ILE A 365 -9.98 20.73 -9.27
C ILE A 365 -8.83 20.66 -8.26
N VAL A 366 -9.06 20.02 -7.11
CA VAL A 366 -8.05 19.87 -6.06
C VAL A 366 -6.85 19.07 -6.57
N LEU A 367 -7.07 18.01 -7.36
CA LEU A 367 -6.00 17.22 -7.97
C LEU A 367 -5.14 18.07 -8.92
N ILE A 368 -5.76 18.88 -9.78
CA ILE A 368 -5.03 19.75 -10.73
C ILE A 368 -4.19 20.76 -9.96
N LEU A 369 -4.79 21.47 -8.99
CA LEU A 369 -4.09 22.48 -8.19
C LEU A 369 -2.93 21.87 -7.39
N SER A 370 -3.18 20.73 -6.74
CA SER A 370 -2.14 19.99 -6.00
C SER A 370 -1.01 19.52 -6.93
N THR A 371 -1.35 19.05 -8.13
CA THR A 371 -0.35 18.62 -9.11
C THR A 371 0.56 19.77 -9.51
N VAL A 372 0.00 20.93 -9.83
CA VAL A 372 0.78 22.14 -10.17
C VAL A 372 1.67 22.53 -9.00
N PHE A 373 1.13 22.59 -7.78
CA PHE A 373 1.87 22.94 -6.58
C PHE A 373 3.03 21.97 -6.30
N VAL A 374 2.78 20.66 -6.34
CA VAL A 374 3.79 19.63 -6.07
C VAL A 374 4.90 19.67 -7.12
N ILE A 375 4.56 19.74 -8.41
CA ILE A 375 5.56 19.82 -9.48
C ILE A 375 6.39 21.08 -9.31
N PHE A 376 5.77 22.21 -9.05
CA PHE A 376 6.48 23.50 -8.84
C PHE A 376 7.49 23.40 -7.69
N VAL A 377 7.06 22.93 -6.51
CA VAL A 377 7.95 22.79 -5.34
C VAL A 377 9.07 21.77 -5.60
N ASN A 378 8.74 20.59 -6.16
CA ASN A 378 9.72 19.54 -6.39
C ASN A 378 10.77 19.93 -7.44
N VAL A 379 10.36 20.63 -8.51
CA VAL A 379 11.28 21.15 -9.54
C VAL A 379 12.17 22.23 -8.96
N LEU A 380 11.63 23.20 -8.21
CA LEU A 380 12.43 24.23 -7.56
C LEU A 380 13.47 23.63 -6.60
N CYS A 381 13.07 22.66 -5.80
CA CYS A 381 13.96 22.02 -4.82
C CYS A 381 14.99 21.07 -5.45
N ASN A 382 14.71 20.47 -6.63
CA ASN A 382 15.54 19.44 -7.26
C ASN A 382 15.66 19.64 -8.78
N PHE A 383 16.01 20.85 -9.22
CA PHE A 383 16.05 21.23 -10.64
C PHE A 383 16.91 20.30 -11.51
N THR A 384 18.06 19.87 -11.02
CA THR A 384 18.96 18.95 -11.74
C THR A 384 18.30 17.59 -12.00
N LEU A 385 17.68 16.98 -10.98
CA LEU A 385 16.96 15.71 -11.12
C LEU A 385 15.74 15.84 -12.03
N ALA A 386 15.02 16.96 -11.93
CA ALA A 386 13.87 17.24 -12.81
C ALA A 386 14.31 17.31 -14.27
N LYS A 387 15.45 17.98 -14.57
CA LYS A 387 16.04 18.04 -15.91
C LYS A 387 16.46 16.66 -16.42
N ASP A 388 17.12 15.85 -15.58
CA ASP A 388 17.52 14.49 -15.94
C ASP A 388 16.32 13.60 -16.28
N VAL A 389 15.26 13.65 -15.48
CA VAL A 389 14.00 12.93 -15.72
C VAL A 389 13.36 13.38 -17.03
N PHE A 390 13.29 14.69 -17.28
CA PHE A 390 12.73 15.24 -18.51
C PHE A 390 13.53 14.82 -19.75
N GLN A 391 14.85 14.84 -19.68
CA GLN A 391 15.73 14.38 -20.76
C GLN A 391 15.57 12.88 -21.03
N PHE A 392 15.44 12.07 -19.97
CA PHE A 392 15.22 10.64 -20.09
C PHE A 392 13.89 10.33 -20.79
N ILE A 393 12.81 11.01 -20.41
CA ILE A 393 11.49 10.85 -21.03
C ILE A 393 11.54 11.28 -22.50
N LYS A 394 12.12 12.46 -22.77
CA LYS A 394 12.28 12.98 -24.15
C LYS A 394 13.08 12.02 -25.02
N GLY A 395 14.19 11.49 -24.52
CA GLY A 395 15.03 10.53 -25.25
C GLY A 395 14.30 9.24 -25.61
N LYS A 396 13.45 8.72 -24.72
CA LYS A 396 12.62 7.54 -25.02
C LYS A 396 11.49 7.81 -26.02
N LEU A 397 10.80 8.94 -25.89
CA LEU A 397 9.70 9.31 -26.79
C LEU A 397 10.16 9.56 -28.21
N PHE A 398 11.37 10.11 -28.40
CA PHE A 398 11.90 10.39 -29.73
C PHE A 398 12.62 9.20 -30.37
N LYS A 399 13.21 8.27 -29.60
CA LYS A 399 13.74 7.00 -30.14
C LYS A 399 12.69 6.07 -30.72
N ASN A 400 11.46 6.09 -30.18
CA ASN A 400 10.37 5.26 -30.72
C ASN A 400 9.69 5.84 -31.98
N LYS A 401 10.14 6.99 -32.48
CA LYS A 401 9.65 7.56 -33.75
C LYS A 401 10.54 7.27 -34.97
N VAL A 402 11.64 6.51 -34.78
CA VAL A 402 12.63 6.21 -35.83
C VAL A 402 12.68 4.72 -36.20
N HIS A 403 11.66 3.95 -35.77
CA HIS A 403 11.50 2.55 -36.22
C HIS A 403 10.09 2.32 -36.77
#